data_beb134101f5a050e981e94671df846e8
#
_entry.id   beb134101f5a050e981e94671df846e8
#
_cell.length_a   1.000
_cell.length_b   1.000
_cell.length_c   1.000
_cell.angle_alpha   90.00
_cell.angle_beta   90.00
_cell.angle_gamma   90.00
#
_symmetry.space_group_name_H-M   'P 1'
#
loop_
_entity.id
_entity.type
_entity.pdbx_description
1 polymer ?
#
loop_
_entity_poly.entity_id
_entity_poly.type
_entity_poly.pdbx_seq_one_letter_code
_entity_poly.pdbx_strand_id
1 'polypeptide(L)'
;MRHVPEPVEPDAPLPAGDTDAAYPVNEQHLEDFQVGGVERSLPPAEQLAQLVSYMKNSYPVPADDDALDRYLAALPDRLTHAAMLMLGSGLDHTMPGVAYGMDVDARELPELPELGARVFVPTDTSAGRWAVSLNPGFGPRAVEHHWRPLIAAIAQLSGTTIIDLPDPRDRDVAAVLDVAAKQRPSTTAIIATQHEPPDGFALISAAALVEPSPDYSAAVIGHPGTCGIIATPEEYRRIVRDIADRLRA
;
A
#
# COMPACT_ATOMS: atom_id res chain seq x y z
N MET A 1 26.13 47.50 18.08
CA MET A 1 27.09 46.37 17.85
C MET A 1 26.29 45.10 17.97
N ARG A 2 26.11 44.39 16.87
CA ARG A 2 25.46 43.05 16.89
C ARG A 2 26.57 42.04 17.18
N HIS A 3 26.39 41.29 18.25
CA HIS A 3 27.25 40.16 18.57
C HIS A 3 27.04 39.08 17.50
N VAL A 4 28.06 38.81 16.70
CA VAL A 4 28.11 37.69 15.78
C VAL A 4 28.65 36.51 16.61
N PRO A 5 27.92 35.42 16.77
CA PRO A 5 28.46 34.25 17.46
C PRO A 5 29.65 33.69 16.66
N GLU A 6 30.70 33.32 17.34
CA GLU A 6 31.83 32.62 16.74
C GLU A 6 31.39 31.31 16.11
N PRO A 7 31.96 30.93 14.96
CA PRO A 7 31.69 29.65 14.35
C PRO A 7 32.16 28.51 15.28
N VAL A 8 31.26 27.62 15.63
CA VAL A 8 31.61 26.41 16.38
C VAL A 8 32.44 25.50 15.47
N GLU A 9 33.65 25.13 15.92
CA GLU A 9 34.50 24.18 15.19
C GLU A 9 33.75 22.82 15.04
N PRO A 10 33.68 22.26 13.80
CA PRO A 10 32.88 21.06 13.53
C PRO A 10 33.41 19.77 14.17
N ASP A 11 34.59 19.77 14.78
CA ASP A 11 35.26 18.59 15.35
C ASP A 11 35.49 18.65 16.87
N ALA A 12 34.87 19.59 17.59
CA ALA A 12 34.95 19.58 19.03
C ALA A 12 34.16 18.36 19.57
N PRO A 13 34.78 17.40 20.30
CA PRO A 13 34.06 16.31 20.92
C PRO A 13 33.02 16.89 21.88
N LEU A 14 31.77 16.48 21.71
CA LEU A 14 30.70 16.82 22.64
C LEU A 14 31.16 16.46 24.08
N PRO A 15 30.97 17.33 25.06
CA PRO A 15 31.37 17.04 26.43
C PRO A 15 30.65 15.77 26.89
N ALA A 16 31.43 14.82 27.41
CA ALA A 16 31.02 13.49 27.83
C ALA A 16 30.12 13.52 29.09
N GLY A 17 29.07 14.23 29.10
CA GLY A 17 28.11 14.35 30.22
C GLY A 17 26.78 14.93 29.77
N ASP A 18 26.69 15.52 28.57
CA ASP A 18 25.46 16.18 28.10
C ASP A 18 24.49 15.22 27.37
N THR A 19 24.98 14.08 26.90
CA THR A 19 24.16 13.08 26.22
C THR A 19 23.20 12.36 27.16
N ASP A 20 23.61 12.10 28.40
CA ASP A 20 22.79 11.35 29.38
C ASP A 20 21.77 12.22 30.11
N ALA A 21 21.99 13.55 30.16
CA ALA A 21 21.09 14.47 30.86
C ALA A 21 19.97 15.01 29.98
N ALA A 22 20.18 15.13 28.65
CA ALA A 22 19.20 15.64 27.72
C ALA A 22 18.18 14.56 27.28
N TYR A 23 18.62 13.30 27.29
CA TYR A 23 17.80 12.15 26.89
C TYR A 23 18.12 10.97 27.84
N PRO A 24 17.47 10.89 29.01
CA PRO A 24 17.65 9.76 29.89
C PRO A 24 17.04 8.49 29.26
N VAL A 25 17.79 7.91 28.36
CA VAL A 25 17.45 6.62 27.75
C VAL A 25 17.96 5.57 28.71
N ASN A 26 17.10 4.95 29.52
CA ASN A 26 17.48 3.76 30.26
C ASN A 26 17.63 2.59 29.26
N GLU A 27 18.31 1.52 29.68
CA GLU A 27 18.54 0.37 28.80
C GLU A 27 17.24 -0.23 28.22
N GLN A 28 16.09 -0.07 28.88
CA GLN A 28 14.78 -0.50 28.43
C GLN A 28 14.24 0.37 27.28
N HIS A 29 14.67 1.64 27.16
CA HIS A 29 14.25 2.53 26.10
C HIS A 29 15.14 2.44 24.84
N LEU A 30 16.34 1.88 24.93
CA LEU A 30 17.19 1.64 23.76
C LEU A 30 16.57 0.63 22.78
N GLU A 31 15.72 -0.27 23.29
CA GLU A 31 14.98 -1.23 22.48
C GLU A 31 13.78 -0.59 21.75
N ASP A 32 13.28 0.54 22.26
CA ASP A 32 12.06 1.20 21.79
C ASP A 32 12.29 2.34 20.78
N PHE A 33 13.51 2.86 20.70
CA PHE A 33 13.82 3.99 19.81
C PHE A 33 15.00 3.69 18.91
N GLN A 34 14.81 3.89 17.63
CA GLN A 34 15.90 3.88 16.67
C GLN A 34 16.65 5.22 16.72
N VAL A 35 17.47 5.38 17.75
CA VAL A 35 18.40 6.51 17.85
C VAL A 35 19.78 6.00 17.43
N GLY A 36 20.37 6.63 16.44
CA GLY A 36 21.73 6.26 16.00
C GLY A 36 21.83 4.90 15.28
N GLY A 37 20.74 4.39 14.67
CA GLY A 37 20.77 3.19 13.85
C GLY A 37 20.51 1.88 14.62
N VAL A 38 20.08 1.96 15.87
CA VAL A 38 19.64 0.77 16.62
C VAL A 38 18.25 0.37 16.13
N GLU A 39 18.12 -0.87 15.65
CA GLU A 39 16.86 -1.41 15.15
C GLU A 39 15.86 -1.59 16.28
N ARG A 40 14.62 -1.18 16.06
CA ARG A 40 13.56 -1.30 17.04
C ARG A 40 13.05 -2.75 17.11
N SER A 41 13.01 -3.33 18.28
CA SER A 41 12.65 -4.73 18.51
C SER A 41 11.24 -4.97 19.04
N LEU A 42 10.31 -4.01 18.87
CA LEU A 42 8.93 -4.17 19.33
C LEU A 42 8.24 -5.35 18.63
N PRO A 43 7.46 -6.16 19.38
CA PRO A 43 6.62 -7.18 18.77
C PRO A 43 5.68 -6.60 17.69
N PRO A 44 5.39 -7.32 16.60
CA PRO A 44 4.56 -6.82 15.50
C PRO A 44 3.20 -6.27 15.94
N ALA A 45 2.56 -6.88 16.93
CA ALA A 45 1.28 -6.41 17.47
C ALA A 45 1.41 -5.04 18.17
N GLU A 46 2.51 -4.77 18.86
CA GLU A 46 2.77 -3.49 19.50
C GLU A 46 3.13 -2.42 18.48
N GLN A 47 3.90 -2.77 17.45
CA GLN A 47 4.19 -1.89 16.31
C GLN A 47 2.88 -1.45 15.65
N LEU A 48 1.98 -2.39 15.36
CA LEU A 48 0.67 -2.07 14.79
C LEU A 48 -0.16 -1.18 15.71
N ALA A 49 -0.20 -1.49 17.02
CA ALA A 49 -0.94 -0.70 18.00
C ALA A 49 -0.48 0.75 18.04
N GLN A 50 0.82 1.00 17.93
CA GLN A 50 1.38 2.34 17.86
C GLN A 50 0.99 3.07 16.58
N LEU A 51 1.09 2.41 15.41
CA LEU A 51 0.63 2.99 14.14
C LEU A 51 -0.85 3.36 14.19
N VAL A 52 -1.69 2.44 14.67
CA VAL A 52 -3.14 2.67 14.80
C VAL A 52 -3.43 3.84 15.72
N SER A 53 -2.76 3.91 16.88
CA SER A 53 -2.91 5.00 17.83
C SER A 53 -2.51 6.34 17.21
N TYR A 54 -1.36 6.39 16.56
CA TYR A 54 -0.89 7.59 15.87
C TYR A 54 -1.87 8.04 14.77
N MET A 55 -2.29 7.11 13.92
CA MET A 55 -3.22 7.41 12.82
C MET A 55 -4.57 7.94 13.35
N LYS A 56 -5.14 7.31 14.37
CA LYS A 56 -6.40 7.77 14.98
C LYS A 56 -6.32 9.16 15.60
N ASN A 57 -5.19 9.48 16.22
CA ASN A 57 -5.01 10.76 16.89
C ASN A 57 -4.64 11.89 15.92
N SER A 58 -3.80 11.61 14.92
CA SER A 58 -3.28 12.61 13.99
C SER A 58 -4.13 12.76 12.73
N TYR A 59 -4.80 11.69 12.33
CA TYR A 59 -5.59 11.60 11.09
C TYR A 59 -6.92 10.88 11.34
N PRO A 60 -7.88 11.51 12.03
CA PRO A 60 -9.19 10.90 12.27
C PRO A 60 -9.91 10.65 10.93
N VAL A 61 -10.56 9.49 10.84
CA VAL A 61 -11.32 9.11 9.65
C VAL A 61 -12.54 10.02 9.50
N PRO A 62 -12.70 10.71 8.37
CA PRO A 62 -13.87 11.56 8.15
C PRO A 62 -15.13 10.75 7.90
N ALA A 63 -16.30 11.34 8.19
CA ALA A 63 -17.59 10.72 7.95
C ALA A 63 -18.20 11.09 6.58
N ASP A 64 -17.70 12.12 5.94
CA ASP A 64 -18.15 12.61 4.64
C ASP A 64 -17.42 11.84 3.52
N ASP A 65 -18.15 11.40 2.49
CA ASP A 65 -17.62 10.54 1.43
C ASP A 65 -16.49 11.20 0.62
N ASP A 66 -16.60 12.48 0.29
CA ASP A 66 -15.57 13.18 -0.48
C ASP A 66 -14.31 13.41 0.39
N ALA A 67 -14.50 13.70 1.67
CA ALA A 67 -13.40 13.80 2.63
C ALA A 67 -12.75 12.42 2.88
N LEU A 68 -13.55 11.35 2.90
CA LEU A 68 -13.06 9.98 3.01
C LEU A 68 -12.24 9.57 1.79
N ASP A 69 -12.70 9.89 0.58
CA ASP A 69 -11.94 9.65 -0.65
C ASP A 69 -10.57 10.33 -0.61
N ARG A 70 -10.51 11.60 -0.20
CA ARG A 70 -9.23 12.31 0.01
C ARG A 70 -8.38 11.68 1.11
N TYR A 71 -9.01 11.24 2.19
CA TYR A 71 -8.33 10.58 3.30
C TYR A 71 -7.67 9.26 2.84
N LEU A 72 -8.41 8.41 2.15
CA LEU A 72 -7.93 7.14 1.62
C LEU A 72 -6.87 7.33 0.53
N ALA A 73 -7.01 8.34 -0.31
CA ALA A 73 -5.99 8.69 -1.30
C ALA A 73 -4.64 9.05 -0.67
N ALA A 74 -4.67 9.75 0.47
CA ALA A 74 -3.46 10.14 1.20
C ALA A 74 -2.97 9.07 2.21
N LEU A 75 -3.70 7.97 2.39
CA LEU A 75 -3.40 6.96 3.40
C LEU A 75 -2.00 6.32 3.22
N PRO A 76 -1.54 5.94 2.02
CA PRO A 76 -0.22 5.35 1.84
C PRO A 76 0.91 6.26 2.32
N ASP A 77 0.87 7.55 1.97
CA ASP A 77 1.88 8.53 2.40
C ASP A 77 1.84 8.76 3.92
N ARG A 78 0.64 8.83 4.49
CA ARG A 78 0.46 9.00 5.93
C ARG A 78 0.96 7.79 6.72
N LEU A 79 0.71 6.57 6.21
CA LEU A 79 1.22 5.34 6.82
C LEU A 79 2.74 5.25 6.74
N THR A 80 3.32 5.62 5.61
CA THR A 80 4.78 5.70 5.46
C THR A 80 5.38 6.67 6.46
N HIS A 81 4.80 7.87 6.58
CA HIS A 81 5.26 8.87 7.54
C HIS A 81 5.10 8.40 8.99
N ALA A 82 3.94 7.81 9.33
CA ALA A 82 3.69 7.24 10.65
C ALA A 82 4.69 6.12 11.00
N ALA A 83 4.97 5.22 10.06
CA ALA A 83 5.93 4.15 10.26
C ALA A 83 7.35 4.67 10.45
N MET A 84 7.76 5.70 9.70
CA MET A 84 9.05 6.36 9.89
C MET A 84 9.17 7.00 11.27
N LEU A 85 8.14 7.70 11.73
CA LEU A 85 8.14 8.35 13.03
C LEU A 85 8.06 7.38 14.20
N MET A 86 7.19 6.38 14.11
CA MET A 86 6.86 5.50 15.24
C MET A 86 7.72 4.24 15.29
N LEU A 87 8.19 3.76 14.16
CA LEU A 87 8.91 2.50 14.04
C LEU A 87 10.34 2.66 13.49
N GLY A 88 10.73 3.86 13.10
CA GLY A 88 12.02 4.09 12.41
C GLY A 88 12.09 3.39 11.04
N SER A 89 10.98 2.93 10.51
CA SER A 89 10.91 2.26 9.20
C SER A 89 9.70 2.75 8.41
N GLY A 90 9.71 2.59 7.09
CA GLY A 90 8.63 2.97 6.20
C GLY A 90 8.39 1.94 5.11
N LEU A 91 7.41 2.20 4.26
CA LEU A 91 7.25 1.44 3.04
C LEU A 91 8.51 1.62 2.19
N ASP A 92 8.97 0.53 1.61
CA ASP A 92 10.10 0.55 0.71
C ASP A 92 9.70 1.29 -0.59
N HIS A 93 10.28 2.48 -0.81
CA HIS A 93 10.01 3.28 -1.99
C HIS A 93 10.53 2.64 -3.28
N THR A 94 11.38 1.62 -3.17
CA THR A 94 11.82 0.82 -4.32
C THR A 94 10.85 -0.32 -4.64
N MET A 95 9.84 -0.53 -3.80
CA MET A 95 8.82 -1.53 -4.05
C MET A 95 8.05 -1.20 -5.33
N PRO A 96 7.92 -2.17 -6.26
CA PRO A 96 7.18 -1.98 -7.49
C PRO A 96 5.77 -1.44 -7.24
N GLY A 97 5.38 -0.43 -8.01
CA GLY A 97 4.07 0.20 -7.94
C GLY A 97 3.86 1.19 -6.77
N VAL A 98 4.76 1.29 -5.79
CA VAL A 98 4.73 2.38 -4.79
C VAL A 98 4.95 3.71 -5.49
N ALA A 99 5.94 3.78 -6.39
CA ALA A 99 6.05 4.88 -7.33
C ALA A 99 5.37 4.44 -8.63
N TYR A 100 4.13 4.78 -8.76
CA TYR A 100 3.26 4.48 -9.89
C TYR A 100 3.96 4.68 -11.23
N GLY A 101 4.08 3.62 -12.02
CA GLY A 101 4.64 3.66 -13.37
C GLY A 101 6.15 3.43 -13.49
N MET A 102 6.88 3.01 -12.46
CA MET A 102 8.33 2.77 -12.59
C MET A 102 8.66 1.60 -13.51
N ASP A 103 8.26 0.38 -13.15
CA ASP A 103 8.54 -0.83 -13.95
C ASP A 103 7.27 -1.48 -14.51
N VAL A 104 6.19 -0.71 -14.54
CA VAL A 104 4.89 -1.11 -15.09
C VAL A 104 4.40 -0.01 -16.01
N ASP A 105 4.13 -0.36 -17.27
CA ASP A 105 3.45 0.54 -18.21
C ASP A 105 1.96 0.60 -17.83
N ALA A 106 1.50 1.79 -17.44
CA ALA A 106 0.12 2.03 -17.04
C ALA A 106 -0.56 2.92 -18.07
N ARG A 107 -1.55 2.37 -18.78
CA ARG A 107 -2.26 3.06 -19.87
C ARG A 107 -3.76 2.85 -19.78
N GLU A 108 -4.52 3.74 -20.38
CA GLU A 108 -5.97 3.56 -20.55
C GLU A 108 -6.26 2.31 -21.40
N LEU A 109 -7.39 1.66 -21.15
CA LEU A 109 -7.87 0.54 -21.95
C LEU A 109 -8.52 1.11 -23.24
N PRO A 110 -7.84 1.00 -24.42
CA PRO A 110 -8.29 1.70 -25.61
C PRO A 110 -9.58 1.12 -26.20
N GLU A 111 -9.89 -0.15 -25.90
CA GLU A 111 -11.09 -0.84 -26.37
C GLU A 111 -12.37 -0.37 -25.67
N LEU A 112 -12.26 0.15 -24.44
CA LEU A 112 -13.38 0.55 -23.59
C LEU A 112 -13.06 1.85 -22.83
N PRO A 113 -12.80 2.96 -23.52
CA PRO A 113 -12.34 4.22 -22.91
C PRO A 113 -13.37 4.81 -21.95
N GLU A 114 -14.66 4.55 -22.17
CA GLU A 114 -15.75 5.04 -21.31
C GLU A 114 -15.77 4.44 -19.91
N LEU A 115 -15.07 3.32 -19.70
CA LEU A 115 -15.02 2.67 -18.39
C LEU A 115 -13.95 3.26 -17.45
N GLY A 116 -13.05 4.11 -17.96
CA GLY A 116 -11.92 4.63 -17.20
C GLY A 116 -10.98 3.54 -16.66
N ALA A 117 -11.06 2.35 -17.29
CA ALA A 117 -10.21 1.22 -16.93
C ALA A 117 -8.77 1.47 -17.35
N ARG A 118 -7.82 0.96 -16.55
CA ARG A 118 -6.39 1.02 -16.87
C ARG A 118 -5.77 -0.35 -16.99
N VAL A 119 -4.83 -0.48 -17.90
CA VAL A 119 -4.04 -1.70 -18.09
C VAL A 119 -2.66 -1.47 -17.50
N PHE A 120 -2.26 -2.34 -16.61
CA PHE A 120 -0.94 -2.41 -16.01
C PHE A 120 -0.15 -3.54 -16.67
N VAL A 121 0.85 -3.18 -17.46
CA VAL A 121 1.69 -4.13 -18.20
C VAL A 121 3.07 -4.14 -17.55
N PRO A 122 3.43 -5.20 -16.81
CA PRO A 122 4.77 -5.31 -16.24
C PRO A 122 5.82 -5.50 -17.34
N THR A 123 7.06 -5.13 -17.05
CA THR A 123 8.19 -5.28 -17.99
C THR A 123 8.40 -6.73 -18.37
N ASP A 124 8.23 -7.67 -17.43
CA ASP A 124 8.28 -9.11 -17.68
C ASP A 124 6.86 -9.70 -17.75
N THR A 125 6.40 -9.94 -18.97
CA THR A 125 5.11 -10.57 -19.29
C THR A 125 5.26 -11.99 -19.84
N SER A 126 6.41 -12.63 -19.62
CA SER A 126 6.77 -13.90 -20.26
C SER A 126 5.76 -15.04 -20.05
N ALA A 127 4.99 -15.01 -18.96
CA ALA A 127 4.02 -16.04 -18.64
C ALA A 127 2.66 -15.89 -19.36
N GLY A 128 2.41 -14.78 -20.04
CA GLY A 128 1.13 -14.52 -20.74
C GLY A 128 -0.10 -14.53 -19.83
N ARG A 129 0.06 -14.24 -18.54
CA ARG A 129 -1.04 -14.19 -17.56
C ARG A 129 -1.76 -12.86 -17.59
N TRP A 130 -3.08 -12.91 -17.42
CA TRP A 130 -3.93 -11.73 -17.31
C TRP A 130 -4.80 -11.81 -16.06
N ALA A 131 -5.12 -10.65 -15.50
CA ALA A 131 -6.12 -10.54 -14.44
C ALA A 131 -6.96 -9.27 -14.62
N VAL A 132 -8.13 -9.27 -14.02
CA VAL A 132 -9.01 -8.10 -13.90
C VAL A 132 -9.11 -7.73 -12.43
N SER A 133 -8.76 -6.51 -12.09
CA SER A 133 -8.90 -5.95 -10.75
C SER A 133 -10.19 -5.17 -10.64
N LEU A 134 -10.98 -5.46 -9.62
CA LEU A 134 -12.23 -4.78 -9.33
C LEU A 134 -12.04 -3.88 -8.11
N ASN A 135 -12.27 -2.58 -8.30
CA ASN A 135 -12.20 -1.61 -7.20
C ASN A 135 -13.12 -2.00 -6.04
N PRO A 136 -12.65 -1.99 -4.79
CA PRO A 136 -13.45 -2.37 -3.62
C PRO A 136 -14.43 -1.28 -3.12
N GLY A 137 -14.82 -0.34 -3.96
CA GLY A 137 -15.72 0.76 -3.61
C GLY A 137 -15.00 2.06 -3.21
N PHE A 138 -13.73 2.20 -3.53
CA PHE A 138 -13.00 3.46 -3.32
C PHE A 138 -13.51 4.56 -4.26
N GLY A 139 -13.49 5.80 -3.79
CA GLY A 139 -13.71 6.96 -4.61
C GLY A 139 -12.56 7.21 -5.60
N PRO A 140 -12.74 8.13 -6.57
CA PRO A 140 -11.81 8.29 -7.70
C PRO A 140 -10.38 8.66 -7.30
N ARG A 141 -10.19 9.43 -6.22
CA ARG A 141 -8.84 9.79 -5.74
C ARG A 141 -8.17 8.62 -5.05
N ALA A 142 -8.92 7.87 -4.23
CA ALA A 142 -8.40 6.68 -3.56
C ALA A 142 -8.09 5.56 -4.56
N VAL A 143 -8.87 5.41 -5.64
CA VAL A 143 -8.52 4.53 -6.74
C VAL A 143 -7.16 4.91 -7.34
N GLU A 144 -6.94 6.19 -7.64
CA GLU A 144 -5.71 6.65 -8.30
C GLU A 144 -4.47 6.55 -7.40
N HIS A 145 -4.59 6.95 -6.14
CA HIS A 145 -3.44 7.14 -5.26
C HIS A 145 -3.24 6.04 -4.22
N HIS A 146 -4.22 5.16 -4.03
CA HIS A 146 -4.15 4.06 -3.07
C HIS A 146 -4.27 2.69 -3.78
N TRP A 147 -5.36 2.47 -4.52
CA TRP A 147 -5.65 1.16 -5.11
C TRP A 147 -4.74 0.84 -6.29
N ARG A 148 -4.64 1.72 -7.27
CA ARG A 148 -3.83 1.51 -8.49
C ARG A 148 -2.34 1.26 -8.22
N PRO A 149 -1.67 1.95 -7.27
CA PRO A 149 -0.31 1.60 -6.89
C PRO A 149 -0.15 0.18 -6.35
N LEU A 150 -1.13 -0.32 -5.59
CA LEU A 150 -1.16 -1.72 -5.14
C LEU A 150 -1.27 -2.68 -6.31
N ILE A 151 -2.19 -2.41 -7.24
CA ILE A 151 -2.38 -3.24 -8.44
C ILE A 151 -1.14 -3.23 -9.31
N ALA A 152 -0.47 -2.08 -9.46
CA ALA A 152 0.80 -1.99 -10.19
C ALA A 152 1.90 -2.85 -9.52
N ALA A 153 2.02 -2.81 -8.19
CA ALA A 153 2.97 -3.65 -7.45
C ALA A 153 2.68 -5.15 -7.64
N ILE A 154 1.40 -5.53 -7.57
CA ILE A 154 0.97 -6.91 -7.81
C ILE A 154 1.27 -7.33 -9.26
N ALA A 155 1.00 -6.48 -10.25
CA ALA A 155 1.29 -6.75 -11.66
C ALA A 155 2.77 -7.03 -11.87
N GLN A 156 3.64 -6.16 -11.37
CA GLN A 156 5.08 -6.32 -11.51
C GLN A 156 5.60 -7.57 -10.79
N LEU A 157 5.23 -7.76 -9.52
CA LEU A 157 5.72 -8.90 -8.75
C LEU A 157 5.23 -10.24 -9.32
N SER A 158 4.05 -10.29 -9.93
CA SER A 158 3.50 -11.51 -10.52
C SER A 158 3.90 -11.75 -11.99
N GLY A 159 4.35 -10.71 -12.72
CA GLY A 159 4.49 -10.75 -14.16
C GLY A 159 3.15 -10.89 -14.89
N THR A 160 2.06 -10.46 -14.26
CA THR A 160 0.70 -10.57 -14.79
C THR A 160 0.23 -9.22 -15.33
N THR A 161 -0.29 -9.18 -16.56
CA THR A 161 -0.97 -7.98 -17.06
C THR A 161 -2.31 -7.85 -16.35
N ILE A 162 -2.58 -6.69 -15.74
CA ILE A 162 -3.81 -6.48 -14.97
C ILE A 162 -4.61 -5.33 -15.58
N ILE A 163 -5.90 -5.56 -15.83
CA ILE A 163 -6.87 -4.51 -16.16
C ILE A 163 -7.56 -4.11 -14.87
N ASP A 164 -7.42 -2.85 -14.46
CA ASP A 164 -8.10 -2.29 -13.30
C ASP A 164 -9.38 -1.59 -13.71
N LEU A 165 -10.52 -2.04 -13.17
CA LEU A 165 -11.84 -1.49 -13.40
C LEU A 165 -12.29 -0.66 -12.18
N PRO A 166 -12.35 0.68 -12.29
CA PRO A 166 -12.61 1.57 -11.16
C PRO A 166 -14.06 1.56 -10.67
N ASP A 167 -15.05 1.25 -11.53
CA ASP A 167 -16.48 1.16 -11.19
C ASP A 167 -17.04 -0.17 -11.73
N PRO A 168 -16.86 -1.29 -10.99
CA PRO A 168 -17.22 -2.61 -11.49
C PRO A 168 -18.74 -2.84 -11.45
N ARG A 169 -19.39 -2.74 -12.61
CA ARG A 169 -20.76 -3.25 -12.84
C ARG A 169 -20.67 -4.55 -13.61
N ASP A 170 -21.60 -5.46 -13.39
CA ASP A 170 -21.55 -6.81 -13.98
C ASP A 170 -21.31 -6.81 -15.51
N ARG A 171 -22.02 -5.92 -16.23
CA ARG A 171 -21.85 -5.79 -17.69
C ARG A 171 -20.46 -5.29 -18.08
N ASP A 172 -19.86 -4.42 -17.27
CA ASP A 172 -18.59 -3.79 -17.53
C ASP A 172 -17.46 -4.78 -17.21
N VAL A 173 -17.65 -5.59 -16.17
CA VAL A 173 -16.77 -6.72 -15.84
C VAL A 173 -16.74 -7.73 -17.00
N ALA A 174 -17.90 -8.12 -17.53
CA ALA A 174 -17.98 -9.03 -18.67
C ALA A 174 -17.26 -8.47 -19.90
N ALA A 175 -17.45 -7.17 -20.21
CA ALA A 175 -16.78 -6.53 -21.34
C ALA A 175 -15.25 -6.50 -21.19
N VAL A 176 -14.75 -6.22 -20.00
CA VAL A 176 -13.30 -6.23 -19.71
C VAL A 176 -12.73 -7.65 -19.78
N LEU A 177 -13.45 -8.65 -19.28
CA LEU A 177 -13.04 -10.07 -19.40
C LEU A 177 -12.97 -10.52 -20.87
N ASP A 178 -13.90 -10.06 -21.72
CA ASP A 178 -13.88 -10.32 -23.17
C ASP A 178 -12.64 -9.69 -23.83
N VAL A 179 -12.22 -8.51 -23.40
CA VAL A 179 -10.96 -7.90 -23.87
C VAL A 179 -9.77 -8.74 -23.46
N ALA A 180 -9.69 -9.14 -22.18
CA ALA A 180 -8.62 -10.00 -21.70
C ALA A 180 -8.58 -11.34 -22.45
N ALA A 181 -9.73 -11.97 -22.67
CA ALA A 181 -9.82 -13.26 -23.38
C ALA A 181 -9.34 -13.19 -24.84
N LYS A 182 -9.52 -12.06 -25.53
CA LYS A 182 -9.00 -11.85 -26.90
C LYS A 182 -7.48 -11.88 -26.98
N GLN A 183 -6.79 -11.62 -25.88
CA GLN A 183 -5.34 -11.71 -25.81
C GLN A 183 -4.82 -13.16 -25.72
N ARG A 184 -5.72 -14.15 -25.66
CA ARG A 184 -5.42 -15.58 -25.54
C ARG A 184 -4.47 -15.87 -24.36
N PRO A 185 -4.84 -15.45 -23.14
CA PRO A 185 -3.98 -15.60 -21.99
C PRO A 185 -3.78 -17.08 -21.63
N SER A 186 -2.65 -17.39 -21.00
CA SER A 186 -2.41 -18.71 -20.40
C SER A 186 -3.36 -18.97 -19.23
N THR A 187 -3.62 -17.92 -18.44
CA THR A 187 -4.58 -17.90 -17.33
C THR A 187 -5.23 -16.53 -17.22
N THR A 188 -6.48 -16.51 -16.74
CA THR A 188 -7.18 -15.27 -16.41
C THR A 188 -7.77 -15.39 -15.01
N ALA A 189 -7.51 -14.41 -14.16
CA ALA A 189 -8.00 -14.34 -12.79
C ALA A 189 -8.76 -13.03 -12.53
N ILE A 190 -9.60 -13.02 -11.51
CA ILE A 190 -10.27 -11.81 -11.01
C ILE A 190 -9.72 -11.51 -9.62
N ILE A 191 -9.27 -10.28 -9.41
CA ILE A 191 -8.85 -9.76 -8.11
C ILE A 191 -10.00 -8.91 -7.58
N ALA A 192 -10.67 -9.40 -6.54
CA ALA A 192 -11.80 -8.70 -5.95
C ALA A 192 -11.91 -8.95 -4.44
N THR A 193 -12.62 -8.06 -3.74
CA THR A 193 -12.91 -8.21 -2.32
C THR A 193 -14.20 -9.00 -2.09
N GLN A 194 -15.24 -8.66 -2.82
CA GLN A 194 -16.57 -9.26 -2.71
C GLN A 194 -17.16 -9.38 -4.12
N HIS A 195 -16.89 -10.46 -4.78
CA HIS A 195 -17.45 -10.73 -6.11
C HIS A 195 -17.50 -12.23 -6.34
N GLU A 196 -18.60 -12.71 -6.93
CA GLU A 196 -18.66 -14.06 -7.45
C GLU A 196 -18.12 -14.04 -8.89
N PRO A 197 -17.01 -14.76 -9.15
CA PRO A 197 -16.46 -14.76 -10.49
C PRO A 197 -17.40 -15.49 -11.45
N PRO A 198 -17.48 -15.06 -12.71
CA PRO A 198 -18.16 -15.83 -13.75
C PRO A 198 -17.53 -17.23 -13.91
N ASP A 199 -18.30 -18.17 -14.42
CA ASP A 199 -17.82 -19.54 -14.68
C ASP A 199 -16.54 -19.53 -15.52
N GLY A 200 -15.54 -20.29 -15.07
CA GLY A 200 -14.25 -20.43 -15.76
C GLY A 200 -13.17 -19.44 -15.36
N PHE A 201 -13.44 -18.52 -14.42
CA PHE A 201 -12.44 -17.57 -13.90
C PHE A 201 -12.03 -17.90 -12.46
N ALA A 202 -10.73 -17.84 -12.19
CA ALA A 202 -10.22 -17.97 -10.83
C ALA A 202 -10.42 -16.66 -10.06
N LEU A 203 -10.99 -16.73 -8.85
CA LEU A 203 -11.06 -15.60 -7.93
C LEU A 203 -9.81 -15.56 -7.06
N ILE A 204 -9.10 -14.43 -7.09
CA ILE A 204 -8.08 -14.10 -6.10
C ILE A 204 -8.68 -13.07 -5.16
N SER A 205 -8.99 -13.50 -3.95
CA SER A 205 -9.55 -12.62 -2.94
C SER A 205 -8.53 -11.54 -2.55
N ALA A 206 -8.91 -10.29 -2.77
CA ALA A 206 -8.21 -9.13 -2.24
C ALA A 206 -8.69 -8.77 -0.82
N ALA A 207 -9.49 -9.61 -0.18
CA ALA A 207 -9.96 -9.39 1.19
C ALA A 207 -8.80 -9.16 2.17
N ALA A 208 -7.66 -9.81 1.94
CA ALA A 208 -6.44 -9.56 2.72
C ALA A 208 -5.90 -8.11 2.63
N LEU A 209 -6.27 -7.36 1.57
CA LEU A 209 -5.93 -5.93 1.44
C LEU A 209 -6.99 -5.01 2.08
N VAL A 210 -8.16 -5.53 2.38
CA VAL A 210 -9.32 -4.75 2.79
C VAL A 210 -9.84 -5.17 4.16
N GLU A 211 -9.75 -6.46 4.49
CA GLU A 211 -10.17 -7.04 5.77
C GLU A 211 -8.99 -7.78 6.40
N PRO A 212 -8.71 -7.58 7.70
CA PRO A 212 -7.64 -8.32 8.36
C PRO A 212 -7.99 -9.81 8.40
N SER A 213 -7.08 -10.63 7.92
CA SER A 213 -7.10 -12.05 8.25
C SER A 213 -6.73 -12.22 9.74
N PRO A 214 -7.23 -13.25 10.44
CA PRO A 214 -6.77 -13.58 11.78
C PRO A 214 -5.25 -13.72 11.90
N ASP A 215 -4.60 -14.05 10.79
CA ASP A 215 -3.15 -14.23 10.69
C ASP A 215 -2.40 -12.91 10.39
N TYR A 216 -3.11 -11.80 10.17
CA TYR A 216 -2.50 -10.51 9.80
C TYR A 216 -2.50 -9.53 10.97
N SER A 217 -1.34 -8.95 11.23
CA SER A 217 -1.16 -7.80 12.13
C SER A 217 -1.58 -6.50 11.41
N ALA A 218 -2.84 -6.41 11.03
CA ALA A 218 -3.39 -5.27 10.31
C ALA A 218 -4.69 -4.78 10.96
N ALA A 219 -4.99 -3.50 10.80
CA ALA A 219 -6.23 -2.89 11.23
C ALA A 219 -6.95 -2.28 10.02
N VAL A 220 -8.27 -2.50 9.96
CA VAL A 220 -9.11 -1.95 8.88
C VAL A 220 -9.76 -0.66 9.34
N ILE A 221 -9.72 0.35 8.48
CA ILE A 221 -10.51 1.56 8.63
C ILE A 221 -11.87 1.26 8.04
N GLY A 222 -12.84 0.92 8.90
CA GLY A 222 -14.21 0.63 8.49
C GLY A 222 -15.01 1.90 8.20
N HIS A 223 -15.53 2.01 7.00
CA HIS A 223 -16.64 2.90 6.66
C HIS A 223 -17.62 2.10 5.81
N PRO A 224 -18.96 2.28 5.94
CA PRO A 224 -19.91 1.58 5.10
C PRO A 224 -19.59 1.73 3.60
N GLY A 225 -19.24 0.62 2.95
CA GLY A 225 -18.93 0.56 1.51
C GLY A 225 -17.49 0.81 1.10
N THR A 226 -16.62 1.28 2.00
CA THR A 226 -15.20 1.50 1.70
C THR A 226 -14.33 1.17 2.90
N CYS A 227 -13.13 0.66 2.68
CA CYS A 227 -12.16 0.45 3.75
C CYS A 227 -10.72 0.65 3.25
N GLY A 228 -9.89 1.20 4.12
CA GLY A 228 -8.45 1.26 3.96
C GLY A 228 -7.78 0.34 4.97
N ILE A 229 -6.53 -0.02 4.75
CA ILE A 229 -5.78 -0.88 5.65
C ILE A 229 -4.66 -0.10 6.35
N ILE A 230 -4.54 -0.27 7.67
CA ILE A 230 -3.38 0.15 8.45
C ILE A 230 -2.58 -1.09 8.76
N ALA A 231 -1.35 -1.15 8.27
CA ALA A 231 -0.46 -2.27 8.45
C ALA A 231 0.97 -1.76 8.73
N THR A 232 1.79 -2.59 9.36
CA THR A 232 3.23 -2.33 9.39
C THR A 232 3.81 -2.44 7.97
N PRO A 233 4.96 -1.81 7.67
CA PRO A 233 5.58 -1.91 6.35
C PRO A 233 5.87 -3.35 5.93
N GLU A 234 6.31 -4.18 6.85
CA GLU A 234 6.57 -5.60 6.61
C GLU A 234 5.30 -6.35 6.23
N GLU A 235 4.22 -6.14 6.98
CA GLU A 235 2.94 -6.79 6.76
C GLU A 235 2.31 -6.36 5.45
N TYR A 236 2.39 -5.06 5.13
CA TYR A 236 1.92 -4.55 3.85
C TYR A 236 2.64 -5.24 2.67
N ARG A 237 3.98 -5.33 2.72
CA ARG A 237 4.76 -6.03 1.69
C ARG A 237 4.40 -7.50 1.59
N ARG A 238 4.17 -8.17 2.72
CA ARG A 238 3.75 -9.57 2.75
C ARG A 238 2.42 -9.78 2.05
N ILE A 239 1.41 -8.98 2.37
CA ILE A 239 0.07 -9.04 1.75
C ILE A 239 0.15 -8.91 0.23
N VAL A 240 0.90 -7.91 -0.26
CA VAL A 240 1.06 -7.69 -1.70
C VAL A 240 1.76 -8.87 -2.39
N ARG A 241 2.79 -9.45 -1.74
CA ARG A 241 3.47 -10.64 -2.26
C ARG A 241 2.57 -11.86 -2.30
N ASP A 242 1.80 -12.10 -1.25
CA ASP A 242 0.88 -13.25 -1.18
C ASP A 242 -0.13 -13.23 -2.34
N ILE A 243 -0.64 -12.05 -2.71
CA ILE A 243 -1.54 -11.91 -3.86
C ILE A 243 -0.79 -12.16 -5.17
N ALA A 244 0.40 -11.60 -5.32
CA ALA A 244 1.23 -11.82 -6.50
C ALA A 244 1.60 -13.29 -6.68
N ASP A 245 1.88 -14.01 -5.59
CA ASP A 245 2.20 -15.44 -5.62
C ASP A 245 1.02 -16.29 -6.08
N ARG A 246 -0.20 -15.95 -5.65
CA ARG A 246 -1.43 -16.62 -6.12
C ARG A 246 -1.68 -16.41 -7.61
N LEU A 247 -1.28 -15.27 -8.17
CA LEU A 247 -1.35 -15.03 -9.62
C LEU A 247 -0.31 -15.82 -10.40
N ARG A 248 0.79 -16.23 -9.75
CA ARG A 248 1.85 -17.05 -10.36
C ARG A 248 1.53 -18.55 -10.35
N ALA A 249 0.73 -18.99 -9.38
CA ALA A 249 0.35 -20.38 -9.20
C ALA A 249 -0.63 -20.86 -10.28
#